data_314bf7f0f3b43b97abc8359260bc008a
#
_entry.id   314bf7f0f3b43b97abc8359260bc008a
#
_cell.length_a   1.000
_cell.length_b   1.000
_cell.length_c   1.000
_cell.angle_alpha   90.00
_cell.angle_beta   90.00
_cell.angle_gamma   90.00
#
_symmetry.space_group_name_H-M   'P 1'
#
loop_
_entity.id
_entity.type
_entity.pdbx_description
1 polymer ?
#
loop_
_entity_poly.entity_id
_entity_poly.type
_entity_poly.pdbx_seq_one_letter_code
_entity_poly.pdbx_strand_id
1 'polypeptide(L)'
;MTKIIMNGCNGKMGQVITRLVSEDNECEIVAGFDVNDSIENTYPVFTNPDEFTGDADVIIDFSHPSALTTVLNYCKKRKLPVILATTGYTDEQKKEFTEASKEIPVFFSANMSLGINLIIALAKKATKLLEGNFDIEIVERHHNQKIDAPSGTALAIADAIDETLSYPAEYVYDRHAVRRKRKPTEIGIHAVRGGTIVGDHEVIFAGTDEVIELKHSAHSKEVFAVGAIQAAKFMSDKPAGMYSMNNLISTL
;
A
#
# COMPACT_ATOMS: atom_id res chain seq x y z
N MET A 1 23.09 -4.74 6.41
CA MET A 1 22.54 -3.55 5.72
C MET A 1 21.89 -4.04 4.43
N THR A 2 20.59 -3.77 4.25
CA THR A 2 19.84 -4.24 3.08
C THR A 2 20.19 -3.41 1.84
N LYS A 3 20.67 -4.07 0.79
CA LYS A 3 21.08 -3.46 -0.48
C LYS A 3 19.89 -3.37 -1.42
N ILE A 4 19.45 -2.17 -1.71
CA ILE A 4 18.23 -1.88 -2.49
C ILE A 4 18.60 -1.42 -3.90
N ILE A 5 17.94 -1.98 -4.91
CA ILE A 5 17.84 -1.36 -6.23
C ILE A 5 16.54 -0.56 -6.28
N MET A 6 16.63 0.72 -6.64
CA MET A 6 15.46 1.60 -6.75
C MET A 6 15.03 1.75 -8.21
N ASN A 7 13.93 1.08 -8.62
CA ASN A 7 13.35 1.24 -9.94
C ASN A 7 12.34 2.40 -9.95
N GLY A 8 12.48 3.34 -10.89
CA GLY A 8 11.81 4.62 -10.90
C GLY A 8 12.49 5.64 -9.97
N CYS A 9 13.82 5.56 -9.83
CA CYS A 9 14.61 6.33 -8.86
C CYS A 9 14.51 7.85 -9.09
N ASN A 10 14.32 8.31 -10.30
CA ASN A 10 14.21 9.73 -10.65
C ASN A 10 12.77 10.26 -10.65
N GLY A 11 11.79 9.38 -10.34
CA GLY A 11 10.43 9.77 -10.07
C GLY A 11 10.26 10.43 -8.68
N LYS A 12 9.09 11.06 -8.46
CA LYS A 12 8.79 11.75 -7.18
C LYS A 12 8.98 10.83 -5.96
N MET A 13 8.46 9.60 -6.00
CA MET A 13 8.57 8.65 -4.89
C MET A 13 9.97 8.05 -4.80
N GLY A 14 10.65 7.82 -5.94
CA GLY A 14 12.04 7.37 -5.97
C GLY A 14 12.98 8.32 -5.23
N GLN A 15 12.85 9.63 -5.46
CA GLN A 15 13.64 10.65 -4.77
C GLN A 15 13.32 10.73 -3.27
N VAL A 16 12.06 10.52 -2.87
CA VAL A 16 11.68 10.45 -1.45
C VAL A 16 12.33 9.23 -0.79
N ILE A 17 12.28 8.05 -1.43
CA ILE A 17 12.91 6.82 -0.91
C ILE A 17 14.42 7.01 -0.85
N THR A 18 15.05 7.60 -1.87
CA THR A 18 16.49 7.89 -1.89
C THR A 18 16.90 8.71 -0.67
N ARG A 19 16.17 9.79 -0.36
CA ARG A 19 16.44 10.61 0.82
C ARG A 19 16.24 9.81 2.12
N LEU A 20 15.12 9.10 2.28
CA LEU A 20 14.83 8.35 3.50
C LEU A 20 15.84 7.22 3.74
N VAL A 21 16.29 6.54 2.69
CA VAL A 21 17.33 5.50 2.80
C VAL A 21 18.68 6.10 3.16
N SER A 22 19.01 7.31 2.69
CA SER A 22 20.26 7.98 3.07
C SER A 22 20.33 8.34 4.57
N GLU A 23 19.19 8.41 5.25
CA GLU A 23 19.06 8.67 6.68
C GLU A 23 18.91 7.37 7.51
N ASP A 24 18.84 6.19 6.86
CA ASP A 24 18.63 4.87 7.48
C ASP A 24 19.93 4.06 7.54
N ASN A 25 20.38 3.68 8.74
CA ASN A 25 21.60 2.91 8.92
C ASN A 25 21.47 1.40 8.59
N GLU A 26 20.27 0.92 8.27
CA GLU A 26 20.01 -0.51 7.98
C GLU A 26 19.85 -0.80 6.49
N CYS A 27 19.75 0.25 5.63
CA CYS A 27 19.58 0.12 4.19
C CYS A 27 20.57 1.00 3.43
N GLU A 28 20.85 0.62 2.18
CA GLU A 28 21.54 1.45 1.19
C GLU A 28 20.94 1.24 -0.20
N ILE A 29 20.90 2.29 -1.03
CA ILE A 29 20.60 2.12 -2.46
C ILE A 29 21.93 1.89 -3.19
N VAL A 30 22.07 0.73 -3.81
CA VAL A 30 23.28 0.34 -4.55
C VAL A 30 23.19 0.67 -6.04
N ALA A 31 21.97 0.82 -6.58
CA ALA A 31 21.73 1.20 -7.97
C ALA A 31 20.31 1.77 -8.13
N GLY A 32 20.15 2.63 -9.11
CA GLY A 32 18.86 3.10 -9.59
C GLY A 32 18.57 2.61 -11.02
N PHE A 33 17.31 2.32 -11.32
CA PHE A 33 16.85 2.10 -12.68
C PHE A 33 15.82 3.17 -13.04
N ASP A 34 16.03 3.86 -14.15
CA ASP A 34 15.07 4.85 -14.65
C ASP A 34 15.28 5.08 -16.15
N VAL A 35 14.22 5.44 -16.85
CA VAL A 35 14.31 5.87 -18.27
C VAL A 35 14.90 7.26 -18.41
N ASN A 36 14.89 8.06 -17.35
CA ASN A 36 15.48 9.38 -17.26
C ASN A 36 16.71 9.34 -16.34
N ASP A 37 17.89 9.57 -16.86
CA ASP A 37 19.18 9.63 -16.17
C ASP A 37 19.69 11.05 -15.88
N SER A 38 18.85 12.06 -16.10
CA SER A 38 19.23 13.48 -15.96
C SER A 38 19.39 13.96 -14.51
N ILE A 39 18.94 13.17 -13.52
CA ILE A 39 19.08 13.52 -12.10
C ILE A 39 20.34 12.84 -11.54
N GLU A 40 21.20 13.65 -10.94
CA GLU A 40 22.39 13.14 -10.24
C GLU A 40 21.97 12.49 -8.90
N ASN A 41 22.35 11.24 -8.70
CA ASN A 41 22.13 10.47 -7.49
C ASN A 41 23.46 10.06 -6.85
N THR A 42 23.47 9.70 -5.59
CA THR A 42 24.66 9.21 -4.86
C THR A 42 25.05 7.78 -5.24
N TYR A 43 24.28 7.14 -6.09
CA TYR A 43 24.47 5.78 -6.61
C TYR A 43 24.33 5.80 -8.15
N PRO A 44 24.89 4.80 -8.86
CA PRO A 44 24.79 4.72 -10.31
C PRO A 44 23.35 4.49 -10.76
N VAL A 45 22.95 5.15 -11.85
CA VAL A 45 21.63 4.99 -12.49
C VAL A 45 21.82 4.35 -13.86
N PHE A 46 21.00 3.37 -14.16
CA PHE A 46 21.00 2.60 -15.41
C PHE A 46 19.66 2.72 -16.12
N THR A 47 19.70 2.98 -17.41
CA THR A 47 18.49 2.93 -18.27
C THR A 47 18.14 1.51 -18.68
N ASN A 48 19.13 0.63 -18.72
CA ASN A 48 18.97 -0.81 -18.95
C ASN A 48 19.37 -1.58 -17.67
N PRO A 49 18.43 -2.27 -16.98
CA PRO A 49 18.71 -3.04 -15.77
C PRO A 49 19.83 -4.08 -15.93
N ASP A 50 19.99 -4.68 -17.11
CA ASP A 50 21.02 -5.72 -17.35
C ASP A 50 22.47 -5.20 -17.27
N GLU A 51 22.68 -3.90 -17.28
CA GLU A 51 24.01 -3.29 -17.12
C GLU A 51 24.48 -3.30 -15.66
N PHE A 52 23.57 -3.40 -14.69
CA PHE A 52 23.95 -3.52 -13.28
C PHE A 52 24.21 -5.00 -12.92
N THR A 53 25.46 -5.29 -12.58
CA THR A 53 25.90 -6.64 -12.19
C THR A 53 26.33 -6.75 -10.72
N GLY A 54 26.25 -5.64 -9.98
CA GLY A 54 26.61 -5.60 -8.55
C GLY A 54 25.63 -6.38 -7.67
N ASP A 55 25.97 -6.56 -6.39
CA ASP A 55 25.12 -7.25 -5.42
C ASP A 55 23.96 -6.38 -4.99
N ALA A 56 22.80 -7.01 -4.81
CA ALA A 56 21.60 -6.41 -4.24
C ALA A 56 20.76 -7.49 -3.55
N ASP A 57 19.98 -7.08 -2.57
CA ASP A 57 19.11 -7.97 -1.79
C ASP A 57 17.65 -7.88 -2.23
N VAL A 58 17.23 -6.74 -2.80
CA VAL A 58 15.83 -6.48 -3.13
C VAL A 58 15.69 -5.33 -4.13
N ILE A 59 14.59 -5.35 -4.91
CA ILE A 59 14.19 -4.23 -5.77
C ILE A 59 12.93 -3.58 -5.21
N ILE A 60 12.92 -2.24 -5.10
CA ILE A 60 11.69 -1.45 -4.89
C ILE A 60 11.29 -0.84 -6.22
N ASP A 61 10.04 -1.10 -6.65
CA ASP A 61 9.48 -0.56 -7.89
C ASP A 61 8.39 0.49 -7.62
N PHE A 62 8.72 1.75 -7.88
CA PHE A 62 7.79 2.88 -7.97
C PHE A 62 7.85 3.54 -9.36
N SER A 63 7.79 2.76 -10.40
CA SER A 63 7.90 3.23 -11.78
C SER A 63 6.53 3.36 -12.46
N HIS A 64 6.35 2.72 -13.58
CA HIS A 64 5.12 2.69 -14.36
C HIS A 64 4.73 1.24 -14.67
N PRO A 65 3.43 0.89 -14.76
CA PRO A 65 3.00 -0.48 -15.05
C PRO A 65 3.63 -1.12 -16.29
N SER A 66 4.00 -0.31 -17.29
CA SER A 66 4.69 -0.82 -18.50
C SER A 66 6.09 -1.38 -18.24
N ALA A 67 6.73 -1.06 -17.11
CA ALA A 67 8.04 -1.58 -16.76
C ALA A 67 7.98 -2.96 -16.09
N LEU A 68 6.80 -3.44 -15.69
CA LEU A 68 6.61 -4.66 -14.90
C LEU A 68 7.36 -5.86 -15.47
N THR A 69 7.13 -6.20 -16.73
CA THR A 69 7.72 -7.38 -17.38
C THR A 69 9.25 -7.31 -17.38
N THR A 70 9.83 -6.13 -17.63
CA THR A 70 11.29 -5.91 -17.58
C THR A 70 11.83 -6.14 -16.18
N VAL A 71 11.18 -5.56 -15.16
CA VAL A 71 11.58 -5.71 -13.74
C VAL A 71 11.48 -7.17 -13.30
N LEU A 72 10.37 -7.84 -13.61
CA LEU A 72 10.18 -9.26 -13.24
C LEU A 72 11.21 -10.16 -13.91
N ASN A 73 11.54 -9.94 -15.18
CA ASN A 73 12.55 -10.72 -15.90
C ASN A 73 13.93 -10.53 -15.26
N TYR A 74 14.30 -9.31 -14.92
CA TYR A 74 15.55 -9.02 -14.21
C TYR A 74 15.57 -9.72 -12.84
N CYS A 75 14.48 -9.61 -12.06
CA CYS A 75 14.38 -10.27 -10.76
C CYS A 75 14.49 -11.79 -10.86
N LYS A 76 13.82 -12.42 -11.82
CA LYS A 76 13.91 -13.89 -12.06
C LYS A 76 15.32 -14.32 -12.40
N LYS A 77 16.00 -13.58 -13.30
CA LYS A 77 17.40 -13.85 -13.71
C LYS A 77 18.36 -13.78 -12.53
N ARG A 78 18.14 -12.83 -11.61
CA ARG A 78 19.01 -12.55 -10.46
C ARG A 78 18.56 -13.25 -9.16
N LYS A 79 17.37 -13.89 -9.17
CA LYS A 79 16.70 -14.45 -7.97
C LYS A 79 16.49 -13.41 -6.88
N LEU A 80 16.16 -12.17 -7.26
CA LEU A 80 15.96 -11.06 -6.35
C LEU A 80 14.49 -10.91 -5.95
N PRO A 81 14.20 -10.66 -4.67
CA PRO A 81 12.90 -10.18 -4.22
C PRO A 81 12.51 -8.86 -4.89
N VAL A 82 11.22 -8.68 -5.13
CA VAL A 82 10.70 -7.43 -5.69
C VAL A 82 9.50 -6.90 -4.90
N ILE A 83 9.52 -5.59 -4.62
CA ILE A 83 8.39 -4.87 -4.03
C ILE A 83 7.72 -4.05 -5.12
N LEU A 84 6.51 -4.44 -5.49
CA LEU A 84 5.69 -3.78 -6.50
C LEU A 84 4.80 -2.75 -5.81
N ALA A 85 5.23 -1.50 -5.81
CA ALA A 85 4.51 -0.36 -5.24
C ALA A 85 3.92 0.57 -6.32
N THR A 86 4.12 0.25 -7.58
CA THR A 86 3.47 0.90 -8.72
C THR A 86 1.96 0.63 -8.68
N THR A 87 1.15 1.63 -9.00
CA THR A 87 -0.31 1.54 -9.03
C THR A 87 -0.84 1.39 -10.45
N GLY A 88 -2.08 0.89 -10.60
CA GLY A 88 -2.75 0.82 -11.91
C GLY A 88 -2.41 -0.42 -12.73
N TYR A 89 -1.94 -1.48 -12.13
CA TYR A 89 -1.76 -2.77 -12.81
C TYR A 89 -3.08 -3.36 -13.31
N THR A 90 -3.07 -3.86 -14.55
CA THR A 90 -4.19 -4.62 -15.12
C THR A 90 -4.29 -6.01 -14.46
N ASP A 91 -5.41 -6.71 -14.69
CA ASP A 91 -5.59 -8.06 -14.16
C ASP A 91 -4.62 -9.06 -14.83
N GLU A 92 -4.22 -8.84 -16.08
CA GLU A 92 -3.18 -9.59 -16.76
C GLU A 92 -1.81 -9.42 -16.08
N GLN A 93 -1.47 -8.17 -15.73
CA GLN A 93 -0.24 -7.85 -15.01
C GLN A 93 -0.23 -8.44 -13.60
N LYS A 94 -1.38 -8.45 -12.91
CA LYS A 94 -1.52 -9.12 -11.60
C LYS A 94 -1.30 -10.63 -11.72
N LYS A 95 -1.79 -11.27 -12.80
CA LYS A 95 -1.50 -12.68 -13.09
C LYS A 95 -0.01 -12.89 -13.38
N GLU A 96 0.64 -11.98 -14.13
CA GLU A 96 2.06 -12.06 -14.47
C GLU A 96 2.94 -12.08 -13.18
N PHE A 97 2.76 -11.14 -12.27
CA PHE A 97 3.55 -11.14 -11.05
C PHE A 97 3.15 -12.25 -10.06
N THR A 98 1.89 -12.71 -10.07
CA THR A 98 1.48 -13.88 -9.31
C THR A 98 2.18 -15.15 -9.83
N GLU A 99 2.32 -15.30 -11.15
CA GLU A 99 3.09 -16.41 -11.73
C GLU A 99 4.58 -16.30 -11.39
N ALA A 100 5.15 -15.08 -11.47
CA ALA A 100 6.54 -14.82 -11.10
C ALA A 100 6.83 -15.18 -9.63
N SER A 101 5.85 -15.05 -8.74
CA SER A 101 6.00 -15.39 -7.31
C SER A 101 6.29 -16.86 -7.04
N LYS A 102 6.07 -17.75 -8.00
CA LYS A 102 6.48 -19.16 -7.92
C LYS A 102 8.01 -19.35 -8.02
N GLU A 103 8.70 -18.38 -8.59
CA GLU A 103 10.15 -18.43 -8.85
C GLU A 103 10.97 -17.48 -7.96
N ILE A 104 10.37 -16.35 -7.58
CA ILE A 104 11.00 -15.27 -6.79
C ILE A 104 10.05 -14.76 -5.70
N PRO A 105 10.56 -14.13 -4.63
CA PRO A 105 9.70 -13.43 -3.67
C PRO A 105 9.10 -12.17 -4.30
N VAL A 106 7.78 -12.06 -4.32
CA VAL A 106 7.05 -10.89 -4.83
C VAL A 106 6.21 -10.29 -3.72
N PHE A 107 6.45 -9.03 -3.40
CA PHE A 107 5.64 -8.26 -2.47
C PHE A 107 4.73 -7.32 -3.26
N PHE A 108 3.44 -7.40 -3.02
CA PHE A 108 2.46 -6.48 -3.59
C PHE A 108 1.44 -6.04 -2.54
N SER A 109 1.19 -4.74 -2.46
CA SER A 109 0.10 -4.20 -1.65
C SER A 109 -0.51 -3.00 -2.36
N ALA A 110 -1.84 -2.92 -2.40
CA ALA A 110 -2.56 -1.80 -2.99
C ALA A 110 -2.31 -0.47 -2.25
N ASN A 111 -1.91 -0.54 -0.99
CA ASN A 111 -1.51 0.60 -0.18
C ASN A 111 -0.27 0.26 0.64
N MET A 112 0.80 1.03 0.46
CA MET A 112 2.08 0.80 1.16
C MET A 112 2.13 1.43 2.56
N SER A 113 1.12 2.17 3.03
CA SER A 113 1.11 2.75 4.37
C SER A 113 0.97 1.66 5.45
N LEU A 114 1.94 1.58 6.35
CA LEU A 114 1.88 0.71 7.53
C LEU A 114 0.66 1.04 8.40
N GLY A 115 0.39 2.33 8.64
CA GLY A 115 -0.72 2.78 9.46
C GLY A 115 -2.09 2.39 8.89
N ILE A 116 -2.30 2.49 7.59
CA ILE A 116 -3.54 2.06 6.94
C ILE A 116 -3.72 0.54 7.05
N ASN A 117 -2.67 -0.23 6.78
CA ASN A 117 -2.77 -1.69 6.89
C ASN A 117 -2.96 -2.15 8.34
N LEU A 118 -2.36 -1.44 9.32
CA LEU A 118 -2.63 -1.68 10.75
C LEU A 118 -4.10 -1.40 11.08
N ILE A 119 -4.67 -0.27 10.60
CA ILE A 119 -6.10 0.03 10.80
C ILE A 119 -6.99 -1.05 10.20
N ILE A 120 -6.68 -1.53 8.99
CA ILE A 120 -7.41 -2.65 8.37
C ILE A 120 -7.36 -3.89 9.27
N ALA A 121 -6.19 -4.26 9.78
CA ALA A 121 -6.03 -5.42 10.65
C ALA A 121 -6.81 -5.28 11.97
N LEU A 122 -6.76 -4.08 12.57
CA LEU A 122 -7.51 -3.77 13.80
C LEU A 122 -9.02 -3.73 13.54
N ALA A 123 -9.48 -3.15 12.43
CA ALA A 123 -10.87 -3.12 12.05
C ALA A 123 -11.43 -4.55 11.86
N LYS A 124 -10.69 -5.45 11.20
CA LYS A 124 -11.09 -6.87 11.10
C LYS A 124 -11.21 -7.54 12.47
N LYS A 125 -10.30 -7.27 13.40
CA LYS A 125 -10.39 -7.81 14.78
C LYS A 125 -11.57 -7.23 15.53
N ALA A 126 -11.78 -5.91 15.43
CA ALA A 126 -12.91 -5.23 16.06
C ALA A 126 -14.25 -5.75 15.50
N THR A 127 -14.38 -5.89 14.19
CA THR A 127 -15.58 -6.41 13.53
C THR A 127 -15.97 -7.79 14.09
N LYS A 128 -15.02 -8.73 14.20
CA LYS A 128 -15.30 -10.07 14.75
C LYS A 128 -15.86 -10.05 16.17
N LEU A 129 -15.44 -9.07 16.99
CA LEU A 129 -15.88 -8.97 18.38
C LEU A 129 -17.20 -8.19 18.52
N LEU A 130 -17.40 -7.17 17.68
CA LEU A 130 -18.44 -6.17 17.84
C LEU A 130 -19.66 -6.39 16.92
N GLU A 131 -19.55 -7.34 15.98
CA GLU A 131 -20.61 -7.69 15.03
C GLU A 131 -21.96 -7.92 15.74
N GLY A 132 -23.01 -7.37 15.14
CA GLY A 132 -24.40 -7.50 15.65
C GLY A 132 -24.77 -6.54 16.79
N ASN A 133 -23.77 -5.92 17.47
CA ASN A 133 -24.01 -4.99 18.58
C ASN A 133 -23.58 -3.55 18.25
N PHE A 134 -22.74 -3.37 17.24
CA PHE A 134 -22.22 -2.06 16.85
C PHE A 134 -22.52 -1.74 15.40
N ASP A 135 -22.90 -0.51 15.16
CA ASP A 135 -23.02 0.08 13.83
C ASP A 135 -21.63 0.47 13.31
N ILE A 136 -21.40 0.31 12.01
CA ILE A 136 -20.09 0.58 11.40
C ILE A 136 -20.22 1.75 10.42
N GLU A 137 -19.38 2.78 10.62
CA GLU A 137 -19.30 3.94 9.74
C GLU A 137 -17.83 4.23 9.42
N ILE A 138 -17.56 4.69 8.21
CA ILE A 138 -16.22 5.08 7.74
C ILE A 138 -16.29 6.52 7.29
N VAL A 139 -15.34 7.35 7.77
CA VAL A 139 -15.19 8.74 7.34
C VAL A 139 -13.81 8.94 6.77
N GLU A 140 -13.73 9.42 5.53
CA GLU A 140 -12.48 9.78 4.90
C GLU A 140 -12.42 11.26 4.52
N ARG A 141 -11.24 11.86 4.60
CA ARG A 141 -11.02 13.28 4.31
C ARG A 141 -9.80 13.42 3.41
N HIS A 142 -9.94 14.13 2.29
CA HIS A 142 -8.86 14.43 1.36
C HIS A 142 -8.93 15.86 0.84
N HIS A 143 -7.88 16.27 0.15
CA HIS A 143 -7.77 17.57 -0.49
C HIS A 143 -8.88 17.78 -1.55
N ASN A 144 -9.17 19.04 -1.84
CA ASN A 144 -10.23 19.45 -2.75
C ASN A 144 -9.97 19.08 -4.24
N GLN A 145 -8.79 18.61 -4.59
CA GLN A 145 -8.42 18.16 -5.93
C GLN A 145 -8.57 16.65 -6.14
N LYS A 146 -8.99 15.88 -5.10
CA LYS A 146 -9.18 14.44 -5.23
C LYS A 146 -10.47 14.14 -5.97
N ILE A 147 -10.35 13.38 -7.08
CA ILE A 147 -11.47 13.13 -8.01
C ILE A 147 -12.37 11.99 -7.49
N ASP A 148 -11.75 10.88 -7.06
CA ASP A 148 -12.50 9.74 -6.56
C ASP A 148 -13.10 10.01 -5.16
N ALA A 149 -14.34 9.61 -4.97
CA ALA A 149 -15.07 9.64 -3.70
C ALA A 149 -16.07 8.47 -3.67
N PRO A 150 -15.98 7.57 -2.68
CA PRO A 150 -14.95 7.49 -1.65
C PRO A 150 -13.56 7.17 -2.18
N SER A 151 -12.53 7.36 -1.34
CA SER A 151 -11.15 6.97 -1.69
C SER A 151 -11.01 5.46 -1.81
N GLY A 152 -10.10 4.99 -2.66
CA GLY A 152 -9.79 3.56 -2.76
C GLY A 152 -9.35 2.94 -1.41
N THR A 153 -8.72 3.71 -0.54
CA THR A 153 -8.37 3.27 0.82
C THR A 153 -9.60 3.06 1.71
N ALA A 154 -10.58 3.95 1.63
CA ALA A 154 -11.83 3.80 2.39
C ALA A 154 -12.62 2.57 1.93
N LEU A 155 -12.66 2.32 0.61
CA LEU A 155 -13.27 1.11 0.06
C LEU A 155 -12.51 -0.14 0.50
N ALA A 156 -11.17 -0.15 0.46
CA ALA A 156 -10.37 -1.29 0.92
C ALA A 156 -10.58 -1.60 2.42
N ILE A 157 -10.80 -0.58 3.25
CA ILE A 157 -11.18 -0.76 4.66
C ILE A 157 -12.58 -1.39 4.76
N ALA A 158 -13.56 -0.87 3.99
CA ALA A 158 -14.93 -1.39 3.98
C ALA A 158 -14.97 -2.84 3.50
N ASP A 159 -14.28 -3.17 2.41
CA ASP A 159 -14.18 -4.53 1.87
C ASP A 159 -13.57 -5.51 2.89
N ALA A 160 -12.51 -5.08 3.59
CA ALA A 160 -11.87 -5.90 4.62
C ALA A 160 -12.80 -6.16 5.84
N ILE A 161 -13.66 -5.20 6.18
CA ILE A 161 -14.69 -5.36 7.21
C ILE A 161 -15.78 -6.30 6.69
N ASP A 162 -16.28 -6.10 5.47
CA ASP A 162 -17.32 -6.93 4.84
C ASP A 162 -16.89 -8.39 4.72
N GLU A 163 -15.67 -8.67 4.28
CA GLU A 163 -15.08 -10.03 4.27
C GLU A 163 -15.03 -10.70 5.64
N THR A 164 -15.15 -9.92 6.72
CA THR A 164 -15.05 -10.41 8.10
C THR A 164 -16.42 -10.65 8.73
N LEU A 165 -17.44 -9.92 8.27
CA LEU A 165 -18.82 -10.05 8.73
C LEU A 165 -19.42 -11.42 8.37
N SER A 166 -20.38 -11.90 9.15
CA SER A 166 -21.14 -13.14 8.89
C SER A 166 -22.24 -12.97 7.85
N TYR A 167 -22.46 -11.74 7.38
CA TYR A 167 -23.46 -11.33 6.39
C TYR A 167 -22.86 -10.33 5.41
N PRO A 168 -23.35 -10.23 4.16
CA PRO A 168 -22.88 -9.22 3.23
C PRO A 168 -23.32 -7.82 3.66
N ALA A 169 -22.42 -6.86 3.65
CA ALA A 169 -22.72 -5.48 4.02
C ALA A 169 -23.36 -4.70 2.85
N GLU A 170 -24.25 -3.80 3.20
CA GLU A 170 -24.80 -2.79 2.29
C GLU A 170 -24.00 -1.49 2.44
N TYR A 171 -23.22 -1.08 1.42
CA TYR A 171 -22.49 0.19 1.45
C TYR A 171 -23.43 1.37 1.21
N VAL A 172 -23.43 2.34 2.12
CA VAL A 172 -24.30 3.53 2.07
C VAL A 172 -23.43 4.79 2.00
N TYR A 173 -23.52 5.49 0.88
CA TYR A 173 -22.72 6.71 0.62
C TYR A 173 -23.52 8.00 0.88
N ASP A 174 -24.84 7.92 0.90
CA ASP A 174 -25.73 9.07 1.09
C ASP A 174 -26.98 8.67 1.90
N ARG A 175 -27.19 9.32 3.05
CA ARG A 175 -28.36 9.11 3.88
C ARG A 175 -29.46 10.14 3.63
N HIS A 176 -29.18 11.21 2.89
CA HIS A 176 -30.16 12.25 2.58
C HIS A 176 -31.24 11.76 1.60
N ALA A 177 -30.86 10.91 0.65
CA ALA A 177 -31.75 10.42 -0.41
C ALA A 177 -32.92 9.57 0.12
N VAL A 178 -32.79 8.96 1.32
CA VAL A 178 -33.79 8.04 1.87
C VAL A 178 -34.09 8.34 3.33
N ARG A 179 -35.35 8.71 3.62
CA ARG A 179 -35.82 8.98 4.99
C ARG A 179 -36.19 7.67 5.69
N ARG A 180 -35.22 6.97 6.26
CA ARG A 180 -35.41 5.74 7.04
C ARG A 180 -34.38 5.60 8.15
N LYS A 181 -34.67 4.74 9.12
CA LYS A 181 -33.65 4.31 10.11
C LYS A 181 -32.56 3.50 9.40
N ARG A 182 -31.33 3.55 9.94
CA ARG A 182 -30.23 2.70 9.55
C ARG A 182 -30.59 1.22 9.70
N LYS A 183 -30.12 0.38 8.78
CA LYS A 183 -30.18 -1.08 8.94
C LYS A 183 -28.91 -1.59 9.65
N PRO A 184 -29.00 -2.68 10.42
CA PRO A 184 -27.81 -3.27 11.07
C PRO A 184 -26.72 -3.73 10.09
N THR A 185 -27.11 -4.06 8.84
CA THR A 185 -26.18 -4.56 7.79
C THR A 185 -25.49 -3.46 6.99
N GLU A 186 -25.73 -2.18 7.31
CA GLU A 186 -25.11 -1.09 6.57
C GLU A 186 -23.69 -0.79 7.05
N ILE A 187 -22.80 -0.46 6.12
CA ILE A 187 -21.57 0.27 6.37
C ILE A 187 -21.71 1.63 5.68
N GLY A 188 -21.78 2.72 6.47
CA GLY A 188 -21.77 4.07 5.92
C GLY A 188 -20.37 4.49 5.54
N ILE A 189 -20.21 5.12 4.35
CA ILE A 189 -18.90 5.59 3.88
C ILE A 189 -19.02 7.05 3.45
N HIS A 190 -18.38 7.94 4.21
CA HIS A 190 -18.53 9.38 4.07
C HIS A 190 -17.25 10.04 3.58
N ALA A 191 -17.33 10.81 2.50
CA ALA A 191 -16.19 11.46 1.88
C ALA A 191 -16.22 12.98 2.11
N VAL A 192 -15.18 13.52 2.76
CA VAL A 192 -14.97 14.96 2.92
C VAL A 192 -13.86 15.42 1.96
N ARG A 193 -14.08 16.56 1.30
CA ARG A 193 -13.10 17.19 0.41
C ARG A 193 -12.85 18.62 0.87
N GLY A 194 -11.57 18.96 1.18
CA GLY A 194 -11.24 20.29 1.66
C GLY A 194 -9.75 20.57 1.72
N GLY A 195 -9.37 21.81 1.42
CA GLY A 195 -8.00 22.30 1.55
C GLY A 195 -6.96 21.38 0.91
N THR A 196 -5.90 21.14 1.66
CA THR A 196 -4.74 20.32 1.27
C THR A 196 -4.60 19.05 2.10
N ILE A 197 -5.68 18.53 2.70
CA ILE A 197 -5.68 17.30 3.50
C ILE A 197 -5.08 16.17 2.67
N VAL A 198 -4.02 15.55 3.15
CA VAL A 198 -3.31 14.49 2.42
C VAL A 198 -4.13 13.20 2.39
N GLY A 199 -4.68 12.80 3.54
CA GLY A 199 -5.58 11.67 3.65
C GLY A 199 -5.81 11.25 5.09
N ASP A 200 -7.06 11.37 5.56
CA ASP A 200 -7.52 10.87 6.85
C ASP A 200 -8.52 9.74 6.61
N HIS A 201 -8.46 8.70 7.43
CA HIS A 201 -9.41 7.61 7.44
C HIS A 201 -9.76 7.26 8.87
N GLU A 202 -11.04 7.13 9.14
CA GLU A 202 -11.59 6.86 10.47
C GLU A 202 -12.66 5.78 10.35
N VAL A 203 -12.54 4.72 11.14
CA VAL A 203 -13.53 3.65 11.26
C VAL A 203 -14.18 3.81 12.62
N ILE A 204 -15.49 3.96 12.63
CA ILE A 204 -16.31 4.18 13.83
C ILE A 204 -17.14 2.93 14.06
N PHE A 205 -17.01 2.33 15.23
CA PHE A 205 -17.88 1.28 15.75
C PHE A 205 -18.75 1.90 16.84
N ALA A 206 -20.03 2.11 16.55
CA ALA A 206 -20.97 2.78 17.44
C ALA A 206 -21.92 1.76 18.07
N GLY A 207 -21.75 1.50 19.37
CA GLY A 207 -22.57 0.63 20.18
C GLY A 207 -23.59 1.39 21.04
N THR A 208 -24.24 0.68 21.98
CA THR A 208 -25.09 1.30 22.98
C THR A 208 -24.23 1.94 24.08
N ASP A 209 -24.32 3.24 24.21
CA ASP A 209 -23.61 4.08 25.22
C ASP A 209 -22.08 4.06 25.08
N GLU A 210 -21.52 3.53 23.99
CA GLU A 210 -20.08 3.57 23.72
C GLU A 210 -19.78 3.70 22.23
N VAL A 211 -18.62 4.28 21.90
CA VAL A 211 -18.09 4.38 20.54
C VAL A 211 -16.60 4.05 20.55
N ILE A 212 -16.17 3.25 19.59
CA ILE A 212 -14.76 2.95 19.35
C ILE A 212 -14.36 3.54 18.00
N GLU A 213 -13.28 4.30 17.97
CA GLU A 213 -12.77 4.97 16.77
C GLU A 213 -11.35 4.49 16.47
N LEU A 214 -11.12 4.05 15.23
CA LEU A 214 -9.80 3.74 14.71
C LEU A 214 -9.46 4.79 13.65
N LYS A 215 -8.48 5.64 13.94
CA LYS A 215 -8.15 6.79 13.08
C LYS A 215 -6.71 6.78 12.62
N HIS A 216 -6.51 7.10 11.34
CA HIS A 216 -5.22 7.36 10.73
C HIS A 216 -5.26 8.71 10.00
N SER A 217 -4.22 9.53 10.18
CA SER A 217 -4.03 10.79 9.47
C SER A 217 -2.66 10.80 8.81
N ALA A 218 -2.62 10.87 7.49
CA ALA A 218 -1.39 11.06 6.75
C ALA A 218 -1.11 12.56 6.58
N HIS A 219 0.07 13.01 7.00
CA HIS A 219 0.52 14.39 6.82
C HIS A 219 1.38 14.56 5.57
N SER A 220 1.92 13.46 5.02
CA SER A 220 2.75 13.43 3.83
C SER A 220 2.55 12.10 3.08
N LYS A 221 2.82 12.10 1.77
CA LYS A 221 2.89 10.86 0.96
C LYS A 221 4.13 10.01 1.28
N GLU A 222 5.04 10.50 2.09
CA GLU A 222 6.22 9.74 2.56
C GLU A 222 5.85 8.48 3.35
N VAL A 223 4.64 8.39 3.92
CA VAL A 223 4.14 7.18 4.58
C VAL A 223 4.20 5.94 3.68
N PHE A 224 4.07 6.12 2.35
CA PHE A 224 4.17 5.02 1.39
C PHE A 224 5.63 4.62 1.15
N ALA A 225 6.56 5.58 1.13
CA ALA A 225 7.99 5.33 1.03
C ALA A 225 8.52 4.58 2.25
N VAL A 226 8.12 5.03 3.45
CA VAL A 226 8.46 4.33 4.71
C VAL A 226 7.99 2.87 4.67
N GLY A 227 6.74 2.63 4.24
CA GLY A 227 6.23 1.26 4.13
C GLY A 227 6.97 0.42 3.09
N ALA A 228 7.40 1.00 1.97
CA ALA A 228 8.20 0.29 0.97
C ALA A 228 9.60 -0.08 1.49
N ILE A 229 10.24 0.81 2.26
CA ILE A 229 11.54 0.53 2.90
C ILE A 229 11.39 -0.59 3.93
N GLN A 230 10.34 -0.58 4.75
CA GLN A 230 10.08 -1.66 5.70
C GLN A 230 9.78 -2.99 4.97
N ALA A 231 9.05 -2.95 3.84
CA ALA A 231 8.85 -4.12 3.00
C ALA A 231 10.17 -4.63 2.42
N ALA A 232 11.12 -3.75 2.04
CA ALA A 232 12.44 -4.14 1.55
C ALA A 232 13.23 -4.91 2.60
N LYS A 233 13.28 -4.39 3.83
CA LYS A 233 13.92 -5.08 4.97
C LYS A 233 13.30 -6.44 5.24
N PHE A 234 11.96 -6.51 5.21
CA PHE A 234 11.20 -7.75 5.41
C PHE A 234 11.45 -8.79 4.32
N MET A 235 11.63 -8.35 3.06
CA MET A 235 11.72 -9.24 1.89
C MET A 235 13.11 -9.79 1.62
N SER A 236 14.16 -9.21 2.18
CA SER A 236 15.57 -9.51 1.85
C SER A 236 15.99 -10.98 2.00
N ASP A 237 15.28 -11.75 2.84
CA ASP A 237 15.56 -13.15 3.15
C ASP A 237 14.39 -14.11 2.84
N LYS A 238 13.33 -13.62 2.17
CA LYS A 238 12.14 -14.43 1.95
C LYS A 238 12.32 -15.43 0.80
N PRO A 239 11.78 -16.65 0.92
CA PRO A 239 11.71 -17.59 -0.19
C PRO A 239 10.71 -17.13 -1.26
N ALA A 240 10.76 -17.75 -2.44
CA ALA A 240 9.76 -17.53 -3.49
C ALA A 240 8.34 -17.66 -2.93
N GLY A 241 7.48 -16.73 -3.29
CA GLY A 241 6.12 -16.64 -2.76
C GLY A 241 5.53 -15.26 -2.95
N MET A 242 4.22 -15.16 -2.71
CA MET A 242 3.48 -13.91 -2.74
C MET A 242 3.37 -13.34 -1.33
N TYR A 243 3.75 -12.08 -1.15
CA TYR A 243 3.75 -11.35 0.13
C TYR A 243 3.00 -10.03 0.02
N SER A 244 2.54 -9.54 1.16
CA SER A 244 1.78 -8.29 1.26
C SER A 244 2.05 -7.59 2.60
N MET A 245 1.48 -6.41 2.77
CA MET A 245 1.52 -5.70 4.06
C MET A 245 0.94 -6.53 5.22
N ASN A 246 -0.04 -7.40 4.96
CA ASN A 246 -0.57 -8.29 6.00
C ASN A 246 0.49 -9.26 6.54
N ASN A 247 1.35 -9.80 5.67
CA ASN A 247 2.45 -10.66 6.09
C ASN A 247 3.47 -9.86 6.93
N LEU A 248 3.82 -8.65 6.51
CA LEU A 248 4.76 -7.80 7.23
C LEU A 248 4.21 -7.44 8.63
N ILE A 249 2.97 -6.97 8.73
CA ILE A 249 2.37 -6.55 10.01
C ILE A 249 2.19 -7.74 10.96
N SER A 250 1.94 -8.94 10.43
CA SER A 250 1.78 -10.15 11.27
C SER A 250 3.09 -10.63 11.90
N THR A 251 4.24 -10.10 11.49
CA THR A 251 5.56 -10.41 12.07
C THR A 251 6.01 -9.42 13.14
N LEU A 252 5.32 -8.29 13.25
CA LEU A 252 5.54 -7.25 14.26
C LEU A 252 4.65 -7.48 15.49
#